data_18d289109772a90141ff261acf688f15
#
_entry.id   18d289109772a90141ff261acf688f15
#
_cell.length_a   1.000
_cell.length_b   1.000
_cell.length_c   1.000
_cell.angle_alpha   90.00
_cell.angle_beta   90.00
_cell.angle_gamma   90.00
#
_symmetry.space_group_name_H-M   'P 1'
#
loop_
_entity.id
_entity.type
_entity.pdbx_description
1 polymer ?
#
loop_
_entity_poly.entity_id
_entity_poly.type
_entity_poly.pdbx_seq_one_letter_code
_entity_poly.pdbx_strand_id
1 'polypeptide(L)'
;SNCPLSSPHRGMLLTGMYPNKSGVPLNCNSTRPISSLREDAECIGDVFSKAGYDCAYFGKLHADFPTPNDPEHPGQYVEEKRPAWDAYTPKERRHGFNYWYSYGTFDEHKNPHYWDTDGKRHDPKEWSPLHESGKVISYLKNDGNVRDTKKPFFIMVGMNPPHSPYRSLNDCEEQDFNLYKDQPLDSLLIRPNVDLKMKKAESARYYFASVTGVDRAFGQILTTLKELGLDKNTVVIFASDHGETMCSQRTDDPKNSPYSESMNIPFLVRFPGKIQPRVDDLLLSAPDIMPTVLGLCGLGDSIPAEVQGRNFAPLFFDEKAEIVRPT
;
A
#
# COMPACT_ATOMS: atom_id res chain seq x y z
N SER A 1 2.83 8.13 9.59
CA SER A 1 3.86 7.08 9.45
C SER A 1 4.97 7.30 10.48
N ASN A 2 5.42 6.24 11.16
CA ASN A 2 6.52 6.31 12.14
C ASN A 2 7.90 6.26 11.48
N CYS A 3 7.94 5.72 10.27
CA CYS A 3 9.12 5.70 9.41
C CYS A 3 8.64 5.95 7.98
N PRO A 4 8.82 7.18 7.45
CA PRO A 4 8.27 7.56 6.15
C PRO A 4 9.14 7.05 4.98
N LEU A 5 9.37 5.74 4.98
CA LEU A 5 10.05 4.95 3.95
C LEU A 5 9.21 3.73 3.59
N SER A 6 9.18 3.37 2.32
CA SER A 6 8.32 2.30 1.79
C SER A 6 8.48 0.97 2.52
N SER A 7 9.67 0.35 2.51
CA SER A 7 9.85 -0.99 3.07
C SER A 7 9.63 -1.03 4.58
N PRO A 8 10.19 -0.13 5.40
CA PRO A 8 9.90 -0.10 6.83
C PRO A 8 8.42 0.06 7.16
N HIS A 9 7.72 0.98 6.46
CA HIS A 9 6.29 1.16 6.68
C HIS A 9 5.49 -0.11 6.32
N ARG A 10 5.81 -0.74 5.17
CA ARG A 10 5.14 -1.97 4.72
C ARG A 10 5.41 -3.13 5.66
N GLY A 11 6.62 -3.24 6.20
CA GLY A 11 6.94 -4.20 7.26
C GLY A 11 6.08 -3.98 8.51
N MET A 12 5.93 -2.72 8.96
CA MET A 12 5.05 -2.37 10.09
C MET A 12 3.57 -2.68 9.78
N LEU A 13 3.11 -2.36 8.57
CA LEU A 13 1.73 -2.62 8.14
C LEU A 13 1.39 -4.11 8.12
N LEU A 14 2.33 -4.94 7.65
CA LEU A 14 2.13 -6.38 7.55
C LEU A 14 2.18 -7.08 8.91
N THR A 15 3.03 -6.62 9.84
CA THR A 15 3.35 -7.33 11.07
C THR A 15 2.85 -6.69 12.36
N GLY A 16 2.46 -5.41 12.33
CA GLY A 16 2.19 -4.65 13.55
C GLY A 16 3.43 -4.42 14.43
N MET A 17 4.65 -4.63 13.90
CA MET A 17 5.91 -4.49 14.62
C MET A 17 6.73 -3.32 14.08
N TYR A 18 7.52 -2.66 14.95
CA TYR A 18 8.46 -1.63 14.52
C TYR A 18 9.57 -2.19 13.61
N PRO A 19 10.24 -1.34 12.80
CA PRO A 19 11.12 -1.79 11.70
C PRO A 19 12.20 -2.79 12.11
N ASN A 20 12.87 -2.57 13.24
CA ASN A 20 13.91 -3.50 13.71
C ASN A 20 13.36 -4.88 14.08
N LYS A 21 12.15 -4.93 14.65
CA LYS A 21 11.52 -6.19 15.04
C LYS A 21 10.90 -6.91 13.86
N SER A 22 10.35 -6.19 12.89
CA SER A 22 9.82 -6.78 11.66
C SER A 22 10.92 -7.29 10.70
N GLY A 23 12.18 -6.88 10.91
CA GLY A 23 13.30 -7.21 10.03
C GLY A 23 13.49 -6.21 8.87
N VAL A 24 12.74 -5.10 8.84
CA VAL A 24 12.77 -4.15 7.72
C VAL A 24 13.16 -2.73 8.19
N PRO A 25 14.40 -2.53 8.68
CA PRO A 25 14.83 -1.22 9.19
C PRO A 25 15.10 -0.18 8.08
N LEU A 26 15.34 -0.62 6.85
CA LEU A 26 15.66 0.23 5.70
C LEU A 26 14.87 -0.22 4.47
N ASN A 27 14.84 0.59 3.41
CA ASN A 27 14.34 0.14 2.12
C ASN A 27 15.13 -1.08 1.62
N CYS A 28 14.41 -2.14 1.25
CA CYS A 28 14.98 -3.38 0.75
C CYS A 28 15.65 -3.16 -0.61
N ASN A 29 16.88 -3.59 -0.76
CA ASN A 29 17.59 -3.72 -2.02
C ASN A 29 18.77 -4.70 -1.88
N SER A 30 19.40 -5.10 -2.98
CA SER A 30 20.44 -6.12 -3.01
C SER A 30 21.75 -5.78 -2.26
N THR A 31 21.90 -4.55 -1.77
CA THR A 31 23.06 -4.12 -0.95
C THR A 31 22.72 -4.01 0.53
N ARG A 32 21.50 -4.33 0.94
CA ARG A 32 21.01 -4.22 2.32
C ARG A 32 20.46 -5.53 2.86
N PRO A 33 21.31 -6.56 3.05
CA PRO A 33 20.88 -7.91 3.43
C PRO A 33 20.20 -7.98 4.82
N ILE A 34 20.38 -6.94 5.65
CA ILE A 34 19.73 -6.84 6.96
C ILE A 34 18.27 -6.38 6.87
N SER A 35 17.82 -5.95 5.70
CA SER A 35 16.46 -5.40 5.51
C SER A 35 15.66 -6.34 4.64
N SER A 36 14.93 -7.23 5.28
CA SER A 36 13.95 -8.14 4.69
C SER A 36 12.94 -8.54 5.75
N LEU A 37 11.68 -8.70 5.36
CA LEU A 37 10.65 -9.18 6.26
C LEU A 37 11.05 -10.54 6.84
N ARG A 38 10.96 -10.70 8.16
CA ARG A 38 11.29 -11.97 8.82
C ARG A 38 10.40 -13.10 8.31
N GLU A 39 11.00 -14.24 8.02
CA GLU A 39 10.27 -15.43 7.55
C GLU A 39 9.33 -16.01 8.62
N ASP A 40 9.72 -15.90 9.90
CA ASP A 40 8.98 -16.39 11.05
C ASP A 40 7.97 -15.35 11.60
N ALA A 41 7.88 -14.15 11.03
CA ALA A 41 6.91 -13.15 11.43
C ALA A 41 5.49 -13.57 11.04
N GLU A 42 4.60 -13.63 12.01
CA GLU A 42 3.17 -13.82 11.72
C GLU A 42 2.57 -12.50 11.21
N CYS A 43 2.28 -12.46 9.91
CA CYS A 43 1.76 -11.29 9.24
C CYS A 43 0.22 -11.26 9.22
N ILE A 44 -0.34 -10.12 8.88
CA ILE A 44 -1.79 -9.93 8.78
C ILE A 44 -2.47 -10.98 7.87
N GLY A 45 -1.85 -11.33 6.74
CA GLY A 45 -2.39 -12.35 5.83
C GLY A 45 -2.39 -13.74 6.46
N ASP A 46 -1.39 -14.08 7.30
CA ASP A 46 -1.37 -15.35 8.03
C ASP A 46 -2.53 -15.45 9.01
N VAL A 47 -2.82 -14.37 9.75
CA VAL A 47 -3.93 -14.32 10.71
C VAL A 47 -5.27 -14.48 10.00
N PHE A 48 -5.52 -13.73 8.90
CA PHE A 48 -6.73 -13.86 8.12
C PHE A 48 -6.88 -15.25 7.50
N SER A 49 -5.80 -15.81 6.94
CA SER A 49 -5.79 -17.15 6.36
C SER A 49 -6.14 -18.23 7.40
N LYS A 50 -5.55 -18.16 8.61
CA LYS A 50 -5.88 -19.06 9.73
C LYS A 50 -7.32 -18.91 10.21
N ALA A 51 -7.89 -17.70 10.08
CA ALA A 51 -9.30 -17.43 10.36
C ALA A 51 -10.26 -17.88 9.24
N GLY A 52 -9.75 -18.50 8.18
CA GLY A 52 -10.54 -19.08 7.09
C GLY A 52 -10.88 -18.12 5.96
N TYR A 53 -10.21 -16.98 5.85
CA TYR A 53 -10.38 -16.05 4.73
C TYR A 53 -9.61 -16.52 3.50
N ASP A 54 -10.13 -16.22 2.32
CA ASP A 54 -9.35 -16.18 1.09
C ASP A 54 -8.57 -14.86 1.04
N CYS A 55 -7.22 -14.97 0.97
CA CYS A 55 -6.32 -13.83 1.07
C CYS A 55 -5.66 -13.53 -0.26
N ALA A 56 -5.78 -12.30 -0.74
CA ALA A 56 -5.21 -11.87 -2.02
C ALA A 56 -4.32 -10.64 -1.86
N TYR A 57 -3.18 -10.64 -2.54
CA TYR A 57 -2.25 -9.50 -2.61
C TYR A 57 -2.06 -9.04 -4.05
N PHE A 58 -2.14 -7.71 -4.27
CA PHE A 58 -1.97 -7.08 -5.57
C PHE A 58 -0.98 -5.92 -5.50
N GLY A 59 -0.19 -5.74 -6.56
CA GLY A 59 0.70 -4.60 -6.73
C GLY A 59 2.00 -4.69 -5.92
N LYS A 60 2.54 -3.55 -5.54
CA LYS A 60 3.86 -3.41 -4.90
C LYS A 60 3.92 -4.00 -3.50
N LEU A 61 4.87 -4.91 -3.25
CA LEU A 61 5.18 -5.42 -1.91
C LEU A 61 6.29 -4.62 -1.22
N HIS A 62 7.46 -4.55 -1.82
CA HIS A 62 8.67 -3.84 -1.36
C HIS A 62 8.99 -4.09 0.14
N ALA A 63 8.89 -5.32 0.59
CA ALA A 63 9.19 -5.72 1.96
C ALA A 63 10.24 -6.84 2.04
N ASP A 64 10.66 -7.38 0.89
CA ASP A 64 11.65 -8.45 0.79
C ASP A 64 12.97 -7.96 0.21
N PHE A 65 14.06 -8.61 0.66
CA PHE A 65 15.37 -8.47 0.06
C PHE A 65 15.38 -9.11 -1.32
N PRO A 66 15.78 -8.39 -2.40
CA PRO A 66 15.92 -8.97 -3.72
C PRO A 66 16.97 -10.07 -3.73
N THR A 67 16.60 -11.27 -4.14
CA THR A 67 17.48 -12.41 -4.30
C THR A 67 17.47 -12.91 -5.74
N PRO A 68 18.50 -13.61 -6.22
CA PRO A 68 18.50 -14.20 -7.56
C PRO A 68 17.61 -15.45 -7.60
N ASN A 69 16.31 -15.26 -7.46
CA ASN A 69 15.29 -16.30 -7.33
C ASN A 69 14.10 -16.16 -8.29
N ASP A 70 14.20 -15.30 -9.30
CA ASP A 70 13.19 -15.20 -10.34
C ASP A 70 13.07 -16.53 -11.09
N PRO A 71 11.87 -17.12 -11.21
CA PRO A 71 11.68 -18.40 -11.93
C PRO A 71 12.08 -18.35 -13.40
N GLU A 72 11.96 -17.19 -14.05
CA GLU A 72 12.33 -17.01 -15.47
C GLU A 72 13.84 -16.74 -15.65
N HIS A 73 14.52 -16.28 -14.59
CA HIS A 73 15.95 -15.97 -14.60
C HIS A 73 16.64 -16.55 -13.35
N PRO A 74 16.67 -17.87 -13.20
CA PRO A 74 17.27 -18.52 -12.02
C PRO A 74 18.75 -18.11 -11.83
N GLY A 75 19.11 -17.72 -10.61
CA GLY A 75 20.46 -17.27 -10.29
C GLY A 75 20.77 -15.81 -10.68
N GLN A 76 19.78 -15.07 -11.18
CA GLN A 76 19.91 -13.64 -11.53
C GLN A 76 18.90 -12.80 -10.73
N TYR A 77 19.23 -11.52 -10.54
CA TYR A 77 18.25 -10.56 -10.03
C TYR A 77 17.22 -10.23 -11.11
N VAL A 78 16.01 -9.85 -10.69
CA VAL A 78 14.92 -9.45 -11.57
C VAL A 78 15.27 -8.25 -12.46
N GLU A 79 16.19 -7.40 -11.98
CA GLU A 79 16.72 -6.27 -12.73
C GLU A 79 18.24 -6.28 -12.74
N GLU A 80 18.83 -5.84 -13.85
CA GLU A 80 20.29 -5.79 -13.99
C GLU A 80 20.96 -4.65 -13.21
N LYS A 81 20.17 -3.67 -12.76
CA LYS A 81 20.67 -2.51 -12.01
C LYS A 81 21.30 -2.93 -10.68
N ARG A 82 22.36 -2.25 -10.29
CA ARG A 82 22.98 -2.44 -8.98
C ARG A 82 22.97 -1.13 -8.19
N PRO A 83 22.32 -1.09 -7.02
CA PRO A 83 21.62 -2.20 -6.38
C PRO A 83 20.34 -2.60 -7.14
N ALA A 84 20.02 -3.88 -7.15
CA ALA A 84 18.73 -4.37 -7.57
C ALA A 84 17.70 -4.04 -6.47
N TRP A 85 16.54 -3.55 -6.88
CA TRP A 85 15.48 -3.13 -5.97
C TRP A 85 14.27 -4.05 -6.01
N ASP A 86 14.00 -4.61 -7.18
CA ASP A 86 12.84 -5.44 -7.38
C ASP A 86 13.06 -6.88 -6.90
N ALA A 87 12.01 -7.53 -6.46
CA ALA A 87 12.06 -8.87 -5.92
C ALA A 87 10.88 -9.70 -6.39
N TYR A 88 11.16 -10.90 -6.89
CA TYR A 88 10.18 -11.98 -6.95
C TYR A 88 9.94 -12.50 -5.52
N THR A 89 8.66 -12.76 -5.18
CA THR A 89 8.29 -13.29 -3.87
C THR A 89 7.83 -14.75 -4.02
N PRO A 90 8.65 -15.74 -3.60
CA PRO A 90 8.28 -17.15 -3.66
C PRO A 90 7.13 -17.47 -2.68
N LYS A 91 6.44 -18.61 -2.91
CA LYS A 91 5.20 -18.95 -2.19
C LYS A 91 5.36 -18.95 -0.66
N GLU A 92 6.48 -19.46 -0.18
CA GLU A 92 6.80 -19.58 1.25
C GLU A 92 6.97 -18.22 1.96
N ARG A 93 7.16 -17.15 1.19
CA ARG A 93 7.32 -15.78 1.71
C ARG A 93 6.09 -14.89 1.53
N ARG A 94 4.96 -15.47 1.09
CA ARG A 94 3.71 -14.71 0.84
C ARG A 94 2.81 -14.54 2.06
N HIS A 95 3.24 -15.02 3.23
CA HIS A 95 2.59 -14.76 4.53
C HIS A 95 1.07 -14.87 4.50
N GLY A 96 0.55 -16.05 4.13
CA GLY A 96 -0.88 -16.34 4.14
C GLY A 96 -1.67 -15.87 2.91
N PHE A 97 -1.07 -15.12 1.99
CA PHE A 97 -1.73 -14.73 0.74
C PHE A 97 -1.70 -15.88 -0.27
N ASN A 98 -2.85 -16.50 -0.52
CA ASN A 98 -3.02 -17.62 -1.43
C ASN A 98 -3.29 -17.20 -2.89
N TYR A 99 -3.82 -16.02 -3.12
CA TYR A 99 -3.87 -15.39 -4.44
C TYR A 99 -2.83 -14.28 -4.52
N TRP A 100 -2.00 -14.30 -5.55
CA TRP A 100 -0.86 -13.42 -5.68
C TRP A 100 -0.79 -12.79 -7.07
N TYR A 101 -0.65 -11.47 -7.13
CA TYR A 101 -0.40 -10.74 -8.35
C TYR A 101 0.42 -9.48 -8.00
N SER A 102 1.73 -9.63 -7.86
CA SER A 102 2.58 -8.65 -7.18
C SER A 102 3.99 -8.60 -7.75
N TYR A 103 4.72 -7.60 -7.33
CA TYR A 103 6.14 -7.37 -7.60
C TYR A 103 6.80 -6.74 -6.36
N GLY A 104 8.13 -6.64 -6.35
CA GLY A 104 8.85 -5.96 -5.26
C GLY A 104 8.66 -4.45 -5.32
N THR A 105 9.49 -3.76 -6.10
CA THR A 105 9.35 -2.33 -6.40
C THR A 105 9.90 -2.02 -7.79
N PHE A 106 9.08 -1.38 -8.62
CA PHE A 106 9.41 -1.05 -10.00
C PHE A 106 8.67 0.23 -10.41
N ASP A 107 9.38 1.18 -10.99
CA ASP A 107 8.88 2.54 -11.18
C ASP A 107 8.51 2.87 -12.65
N GLU A 108 8.18 1.87 -13.45
CA GLU A 108 7.65 2.01 -14.81
C GLU A 108 6.12 1.93 -14.79
N HIS A 109 5.45 3.08 -14.56
CA HIS A 109 4.02 3.10 -14.23
C HIS A 109 3.09 2.67 -15.39
N LYS A 110 3.50 2.81 -16.65
CA LYS A 110 2.74 2.35 -17.84
C LYS A 110 3.28 1.07 -18.47
N ASN A 111 4.37 0.55 -17.96
CA ASN A 111 4.94 -0.73 -18.35
C ASN A 111 5.30 -1.56 -17.11
N PRO A 112 4.35 -1.75 -16.19
CA PRO A 112 4.61 -2.53 -14.98
C PRO A 112 4.78 -4.01 -15.34
N HIS A 113 5.30 -4.76 -14.38
CA HIS A 113 5.26 -6.22 -14.43
C HIS A 113 4.77 -6.79 -13.11
N TYR A 114 4.29 -8.02 -13.15
CA TYR A 114 3.77 -8.74 -12.00
C TYR A 114 4.08 -10.22 -12.14
N TRP A 115 4.24 -10.90 -11.02
CA TRP A 115 4.19 -12.36 -10.96
C TRP A 115 2.86 -12.79 -10.35
N ASP A 116 2.23 -13.77 -10.99
CA ASP A 116 0.97 -14.34 -10.50
C ASP A 116 1.20 -15.44 -9.43
N THR A 117 0.11 -16.05 -9.02
CA THR A 117 0.09 -17.11 -8.01
C THR A 117 1.03 -18.27 -8.35
N ASP A 118 1.15 -18.60 -9.62
CA ASP A 118 1.97 -19.72 -10.11
C ASP A 118 3.42 -19.31 -10.43
N GLY A 119 3.75 -18.02 -10.26
CA GLY A 119 5.07 -17.45 -10.52
C GLY A 119 5.29 -17.06 -11.98
N LYS A 120 4.24 -17.05 -12.80
CA LYS A 120 4.31 -16.56 -14.18
C LYS A 120 4.36 -15.04 -14.19
N ARG A 121 5.29 -14.49 -14.97
CA ARG A 121 5.42 -13.05 -15.19
C ARG A 121 4.41 -12.54 -16.21
N HIS A 122 3.87 -11.36 -15.95
CA HIS A 122 2.97 -10.60 -16.81
C HIS A 122 3.51 -9.19 -16.98
N ASP A 123 3.58 -8.68 -18.22
CA ASP A 123 4.08 -7.36 -18.58
C ASP A 123 2.98 -6.55 -19.31
N PRO A 124 1.94 -6.08 -18.59
CA PRO A 124 0.87 -5.31 -19.21
C PRO A 124 1.37 -3.95 -19.70
N LYS A 125 0.69 -3.40 -20.72
CA LYS A 125 0.93 -2.07 -21.29
C LYS A 125 -0.19 -1.12 -20.91
N GLU A 126 -0.41 -1.00 -19.62
CA GLU A 126 -1.48 -0.24 -19.01
C GLU A 126 -0.95 0.47 -17.76
N TRP A 127 -1.50 1.62 -17.41
CA TRP A 127 -1.13 2.32 -16.20
C TRP A 127 -1.44 1.48 -14.96
N SER A 128 -0.43 1.26 -14.11
CA SER A 128 -0.45 0.23 -13.06
C SER A 128 -1.67 0.28 -12.11
N PRO A 129 -2.17 1.43 -11.63
CA PRO A 129 -3.36 1.45 -10.78
C PRO A 129 -4.65 0.99 -11.48
N LEU A 130 -4.81 1.29 -12.77
CA LEU A 130 -5.97 0.80 -13.54
C LEU A 130 -5.88 -0.70 -13.76
N HIS A 131 -4.70 -1.20 -14.10
CA HIS A 131 -4.45 -2.63 -14.26
C HIS A 131 -4.71 -3.38 -12.94
N GLU A 132 -4.16 -2.89 -11.83
CA GLU A 132 -4.31 -3.48 -10.50
C GLU A 132 -5.78 -3.47 -10.05
N SER A 133 -6.50 -2.35 -10.25
CA SER A 133 -7.94 -2.31 -9.96
C SER A 133 -8.74 -3.30 -10.79
N GLY A 134 -8.41 -3.45 -12.07
CA GLY A 134 -9.01 -4.47 -12.95
C GLY A 134 -8.79 -5.89 -12.43
N LYS A 135 -7.59 -6.21 -11.93
CA LYS A 135 -7.30 -7.51 -11.32
C LYS A 135 -8.08 -7.74 -10.02
N VAL A 136 -8.17 -6.73 -9.17
CA VAL A 136 -9.00 -6.79 -7.95
C VAL A 136 -10.48 -7.01 -8.30
N ILE A 137 -10.99 -6.31 -9.30
CA ILE A 137 -12.37 -6.46 -9.79
C ILE A 137 -12.63 -7.87 -10.30
N SER A 138 -11.71 -8.42 -11.12
CA SER A 138 -11.81 -9.80 -11.59
C SER A 138 -11.81 -10.81 -10.42
N TYR A 139 -10.96 -10.59 -9.41
CA TYR A 139 -10.94 -11.42 -8.20
C TYR A 139 -12.27 -11.33 -7.43
N LEU A 140 -12.81 -10.14 -7.22
CA LEU A 140 -14.10 -9.92 -6.55
C LEU A 140 -15.26 -10.60 -7.29
N LYS A 141 -15.29 -10.49 -8.63
CA LYS A 141 -16.27 -11.17 -9.50
C LYS A 141 -16.04 -12.68 -9.58
N ASN A 142 -14.91 -13.16 -9.07
CA ASN A 142 -14.47 -14.55 -9.16
C ASN A 142 -14.31 -15.06 -10.60
N ASP A 143 -13.81 -14.20 -11.49
CA ASP A 143 -13.47 -14.58 -12.85
C ASP A 143 -12.44 -15.71 -12.83
N GLY A 144 -12.73 -16.80 -13.56
CA GLY A 144 -11.84 -17.97 -13.58
C GLY A 144 -11.90 -18.85 -12.32
N ASN A 145 -12.86 -18.63 -11.42
CA ASN A 145 -13.03 -19.39 -10.17
C ASN A 145 -11.77 -19.38 -9.28
N VAL A 146 -11.16 -18.21 -9.14
CA VAL A 146 -9.88 -18.03 -8.45
C VAL A 146 -9.99 -17.97 -6.92
N ARG A 147 -11.20 -17.84 -6.37
CA ARG A 147 -11.46 -17.85 -4.93
C ARG A 147 -12.67 -18.70 -4.55
N ASP A 148 -12.73 -19.13 -3.31
CA ASP A 148 -13.91 -19.76 -2.72
C ASP A 148 -14.91 -18.68 -2.26
N THR A 149 -16.01 -18.50 -3.01
CA THR A 149 -17.04 -17.50 -2.70
C THR A 149 -17.82 -17.76 -1.41
N LYS A 150 -17.67 -18.95 -0.80
CA LYS A 150 -18.25 -19.28 0.51
C LYS A 150 -17.42 -18.77 1.67
N LYS A 151 -16.16 -18.42 1.42
CA LYS A 151 -15.27 -17.84 2.41
C LYS A 151 -15.32 -16.30 2.36
N PRO A 152 -15.10 -15.63 3.50
CA PRO A 152 -14.79 -14.20 3.47
C PRO A 152 -13.46 -13.98 2.75
N PHE A 153 -13.22 -12.77 2.27
CA PHE A 153 -11.96 -12.41 1.62
C PHE A 153 -11.20 -11.33 2.40
N PHE A 154 -9.89 -11.39 2.28
CA PHE A 154 -8.97 -10.31 2.69
C PHE A 154 -8.13 -9.90 1.48
N ILE A 155 -8.15 -8.64 1.09
CA ILE A 155 -7.44 -8.12 -0.06
C ILE A 155 -6.52 -6.98 0.38
N MET A 156 -5.24 -7.05 0.01
CA MET A 156 -4.32 -5.92 0.07
C MET A 156 -3.92 -5.49 -1.34
N VAL A 157 -3.94 -4.17 -1.58
CA VAL A 157 -3.53 -3.58 -2.86
C VAL A 157 -2.48 -2.51 -2.61
N GLY A 158 -1.30 -2.72 -3.13
CA GLY A 158 -0.18 -1.77 -3.06
C GLY A 158 0.03 -1.02 -4.36
N MET A 159 -0.79 0.00 -4.65
CA MET A 159 -0.59 0.84 -5.83
C MET A 159 0.70 1.65 -5.70
N ASN A 160 1.56 1.64 -6.75
CA ASN A 160 2.82 2.38 -6.69
C ASN A 160 2.62 3.90 -6.90
N PRO A 161 1.88 4.40 -7.90
CA PRO A 161 1.56 5.82 -8.00
C PRO A 161 0.80 6.33 -6.76
N PRO A 162 1.05 7.59 -6.34
CA PRO A 162 1.82 8.63 -6.99
C PRO A 162 3.33 8.65 -6.68
N HIS A 163 3.97 7.52 -6.34
CA HIS A 163 5.42 7.43 -6.22
C HIS A 163 6.10 7.95 -7.49
N SER A 164 7.27 8.55 -7.35
CA SER A 164 8.07 8.96 -8.52
C SER A 164 8.38 7.76 -9.45
N PRO A 165 8.51 7.99 -10.78
CA PRO A 165 8.48 9.27 -11.47
C PRO A 165 7.08 9.88 -11.59
N TYR A 166 7.00 11.21 -11.65
CA TYR A 166 5.82 12.00 -11.96
C TYR A 166 6.25 13.21 -12.80
N ARG A 167 6.77 12.96 -14.01
CA ARG A 167 7.44 13.97 -14.86
C ARG A 167 6.83 14.10 -16.24
N SER A 168 6.00 13.16 -16.64
CA SER A 168 5.46 13.06 -17.99
C SER A 168 4.15 12.28 -18.03
N LEU A 169 3.54 12.23 -19.20
CA LEU A 169 2.37 11.38 -19.47
C LEU A 169 2.67 9.87 -19.43
N ASN A 170 3.93 9.45 -19.23
CA ASN A 170 4.26 8.07 -18.93
C ASN A 170 3.95 7.69 -17.48
N ASP A 171 3.73 8.69 -16.61
CA ASP A 171 3.59 8.51 -15.19
C ASP A 171 2.14 8.62 -14.69
N CYS A 172 1.24 9.14 -15.54
CA CYS A 172 -0.19 9.32 -15.23
C CYS A 172 -1.05 9.18 -16.50
N GLU A 173 -2.36 9.14 -16.31
CA GLU A 173 -3.30 9.17 -17.41
C GLU A 173 -3.51 10.59 -17.94
N GLU A 174 -3.58 10.75 -19.27
CA GLU A 174 -3.73 12.05 -19.92
C GLU A 174 -5.03 12.76 -19.52
N GLN A 175 -6.13 12.03 -19.36
CA GLN A 175 -7.40 12.58 -18.91
C GLN A 175 -7.30 13.22 -17.52
N ASP A 176 -6.50 12.62 -16.62
CA ASP A 176 -6.30 13.13 -15.26
C ASP A 176 -5.34 14.33 -15.30
N PHE A 177 -4.30 14.29 -16.15
CA PHE A 177 -3.38 15.41 -16.35
C PHE A 177 -4.09 16.65 -16.91
N ASN A 178 -5.05 16.47 -17.79
CA ASN A 178 -5.82 17.56 -18.38
C ASN A 178 -6.60 18.39 -17.35
N LEU A 179 -6.85 17.88 -16.15
CA LEU A 179 -7.46 18.62 -15.04
C LEU A 179 -6.48 19.66 -14.44
N TYR A 180 -5.19 19.45 -14.59
CA TYR A 180 -4.14 20.19 -13.89
C TYR A 180 -3.18 20.96 -14.81
N LYS A 181 -3.13 20.64 -16.11
CA LYS A 181 -2.12 21.17 -17.06
C LYS A 181 -2.05 22.71 -17.10
N ASP A 182 -3.19 23.36 -16.98
CA ASP A 182 -3.32 24.82 -17.07
C ASP A 182 -3.49 25.48 -15.68
N GLN A 183 -3.44 24.70 -14.58
CA GLN A 183 -3.56 25.21 -13.23
C GLN A 183 -2.26 25.93 -12.82
N PRO A 184 -2.34 27.12 -12.21
CA PRO A 184 -1.19 27.78 -11.60
C PRO A 184 -0.57 26.90 -10.50
N LEU A 185 0.77 26.90 -10.38
CA LEU A 185 1.45 26.06 -9.39
C LEU A 185 1.12 26.45 -7.95
N ASP A 186 0.89 27.73 -7.68
CA ASP A 186 0.49 28.24 -6.37
C ASP A 186 -0.93 27.84 -5.97
N SER A 187 -1.79 27.52 -6.94
CA SER A 187 -3.11 26.94 -6.66
C SER A 187 -3.08 25.44 -6.33
N LEU A 188 -2.03 24.74 -6.75
CA LEU A 188 -1.81 23.33 -6.47
C LEU A 188 -0.97 23.11 -5.21
N LEU A 189 0.11 23.89 -5.06
CA LEU A 189 1.07 23.79 -3.98
C LEU A 189 0.79 24.90 -2.93
N ILE A 190 -0.30 24.71 -2.19
CA ILE A 190 -0.90 25.74 -1.31
C ILE A 190 -0.26 25.84 0.08
N ARG A 191 0.66 24.95 0.43
CA ARG A 191 1.29 24.98 1.76
C ARG A 191 2.17 26.22 1.92
N PRO A 192 2.18 26.89 3.10
CA PRO A 192 2.91 28.14 3.27
C PRO A 192 4.43 27.99 3.21
N ASN A 193 4.95 26.78 3.36
CA ASN A 193 6.37 26.44 3.37
C ASN A 193 6.89 25.89 2.03
N VAL A 194 6.09 26.00 0.96
CA VAL A 194 6.47 25.59 -0.39
C VAL A 194 7.41 26.59 -1.04
N ASP A 195 8.44 26.10 -1.72
CA ASP A 195 9.28 26.92 -2.60
C ASP A 195 8.99 26.59 -4.07
N LEU A 196 8.18 27.43 -4.69
CA LEU A 196 7.79 27.29 -6.11
C LEU A 196 8.95 27.47 -7.10
N LYS A 197 10.13 27.96 -6.64
CA LYS A 197 11.32 28.11 -7.47
C LYS A 197 12.10 26.80 -7.64
N MET A 198 11.75 25.77 -6.86
CA MET A 198 12.36 24.46 -7.03
C MET A 198 12.00 23.86 -8.38
N LYS A 199 12.98 23.31 -9.08
CA LYS A 199 12.78 22.67 -10.41
C LYS A 199 11.69 21.61 -10.39
N LYS A 200 11.54 20.91 -9.29
CA LYS A 200 10.54 19.84 -9.09
C LYS A 200 9.09 20.37 -9.02
N ALA A 201 8.86 21.68 -8.81
CA ALA A 201 7.52 22.26 -8.72
C ALA A 201 6.67 21.99 -9.96
N GLU A 202 7.26 22.02 -11.16
CA GLU A 202 6.58 21.70 -12.41
C GLU A 202 6.02 20.27 -12.46
N SER A 203 6.59 19.36 -11.69
CA SER A 203 6.11 17.98 -11.59
C SER A 203 4.81 17.84 -10.80
N ALA A 204 4.39 18.88 -10.09
CA ALA A 204 3.16 18.84 -9.27
C ALA A 204 1.92 18.48 -10.10
N ARG A 205 1.81 18.94 -11.34
CA ARG A 205 0.66 18.64 -12.21
C ARG A 205 0.54 17.14 -12.49
N TYR A 206 1.67 16.48 -12.75
CA TYR A 206 1.71 15.03 -12.97
C TYR A 206 1.46 14.25 -11.68
N TYR A 207 1.98 14.76 -10.54
CA TYR A 207 1.73 14.18 -9.23
C TYR A 207 0.23 14.20 -8.88
N PHE A 208 -0.43 15.37 -9.01
CA PHE A 208 -1.87 15.50 -8.76
C PHE A 208 -2.70 14.67 -9.74
N ALA A 209 -2.29 14.60 -11.01
CA ALA A 209 -2.92 13.71 -11.99
C ALA A 209 -2.83 12.25 -11.56
N SER A 210 -1.68 11.80 -11.06
CA SER A 210 -1.52 10.44 -10.54
C SER A 210 -2.40 10.19 -9.33
N VAL A 211 -2.52 11.14 -8.40
CA VAL A 211 -3.43 11.03 -7.24
C VAL A 211 -4.88 10.87 -7.69
N THR A 212 -5.33 11.70 -8.64
CA THR A 212 -6.69 11.61 -9.21
C THR A 212 -6.93 10.28 -9.92
N GLY A 213 -5.94 9.78 -10.65
CA GLY A 213 -6.03 8.48 -11.32
C GLY A 213 -6.13 7.32 -10.32
N VAL A 214 -5.37 7.36 -9.21
CA VAL A 214 -5.47 6.37 -8.13
C VAL A 214 -6.85 6.40 -7.47
N ASP A 215 -7.38 7.60 -7.19
CA ASP A 215 -8.73 7.75 -6.64
C ASP A 215 -9.78 7.15 -7.57
N ARG A 216 -9.67 7.39 -8.89
CA ARG A 216 -10.55 6.80 -9.90
C ARG A 216 -10.44 5.27 -9.94
N ALA A 217 -9.24 4.71 -9.90
CA ALA A 217 -9.01 3.27 -9.86
C ALA A 217 -9.61 2.65 -8.58
N PHE A 218 -9.42 3.30 -7.44
CA PHE A 218 -10.05 2.88 -6.18
C PHE A 218 -11.58 2.98 -6.24
N GLY A 219 -12.12 4.05 -6.84
CA GLY A 219 -13.56 4.22 -7.06
C GLY A 219 -14.20 3.08 -7.86
N GLN A 220 -13.48 2.50 -8.83
CA GLN A 220 -13.96 1.32 -9.59
C GLN A 220 -14.10 0.09 -8.70
N ILE A 221 -13.17 -0.12 -7.76
CA ILE A 221 -13.24 -1.22 -6.78
C ILE A 221 -14.45 -1.03 -5.87
N LEU A 222 -14.67 0.19 -5.34
CA LEU A 222 -15.84 0.50 -4.50
C LEU A 222 -17.15 0.29 -5.23
N THR A 223 -17.23 0.68 -6.49
CA THR A 223 -18.40 0.48 -7.34
C THR A 223 -18.68 -1.01 -7.50
N THR A 224 -17.67 -1.81 -7.78
CA THR A 224 -17.79 -3.27 -7.91
C THR A 224 -18.26 -3.93 -6.61
N LEU A 225 -17.73 -3.54 -5.47
CA LEU A 225 -18.20 -4.03 -4.17
C LEU A 225 -19.71 -3.78 -3.99
N LYS A 226 -20.18 -2.59 -4.37
CA LYS A 226 -21.59 -2.22 -4.29
C LYS A 226 -22.44 -3.04 -5.28
N GLU A 227 -22.01 -3.18 -6.53
CA GLU A 227 -22.72 -3.95 -7.57
C GLU A 227 -22.85 -5.43 -7.19
N LEU A 228 -21.86 -5.98 -6.51
CA LEU A 228 -21.88 -7.36 -6.02
C LEU A 228 -22.62 -7.52 -4.68
N GLY A 229 -23.13 -6.44 -4.08
CA GLY A 229 -23.80 -6.46 -2.77
C GLY A 229 -22.86 -6.78 -1.60
N LEU A 230 -21.55 -6.62 -1.78
CA LEU A 230 -20.51 -6.93 -0.77
C LEU A 230 -20.18 -5.72 0.12
N ASP A 231 -20.55 -4.51 -0.29
CA ASP A 231 -20.12 -3.24 0.33
C ASP A 231 -20.57 -3.07 1.78
N LYS A 232 -21.72 -3.65 2.17
CA LYS A 232 -22.27 -3.53 3.53
C LYS A 232 -21.57 -4.43 4.55
N ASN A 233 -20.89 -5.47 4.09
CA ASN A 233 -20.16 -6.43 4.94
C ASN A 233 -18.66 -6.46 4.62
N THR A 234 -18.13 -5.36 4.10
CA THR A 234 -16.71 -5.19 3.81
C THR A 234 -16.19 -3.95 4.53
N VAL A 235 -15.16 -4.15 5.36
CA VAL A 235 -14.34 -3.05 5.88
C VAL A 235 -13.42 -2.60 4.76
N VAL A 236 -13.50 -1.34 4.35
CA VAL A 236 -12.62 -0.75 3.35
C VAL A 236 -11.70 0.24 4.02
N ILE A 237 -10.41 0.11 3.78
CA ILE A 237 -9.37 0.99 4.32
C ILE A 237 -8.57 1.57 3.17
N PHE A 238 -8.38 2.89 3.18
CA PHE A 238 -7.49 3.60 2.28
C PHE A 238 -6.41 4.30 3.10
N ALA A 239 -5.14 4.05 2.77
CA ALA A 239 -4.00 4.64 3.44
C ALA A 239 -2.83 4.82 2.48
N SER A 240 -1.84 5.62 2.87
CA SER A 240 -0.54 5.72 2.20
C SER A 240 0.56 5.18 3.11
N ASP A 241 1.67 4.71 2.55
CA ASP A 241 2.84 4.27 3.33
C ASP A 241 3.66 5.45 3.86
N HIS A 242 3.77 6.53 3.12
CA HIS A 242 4.40 7.80 3.52
C HIS A 242 3.80 8.96 2.73
N GLY A 243 4.16 10.16 3.09
CA GLY A 243 3.79 11.36 2.36
C GLY A 243 4.81 11.73 1.27
N GLU A 244 4.66 12.94 0.75
CA GLU A 244 5.54 13.54 -0.26
C GLU A 244 5.73 15.02 0.07
N THR A 245 6.99 15.48 0.16
CA THR A 245 7.31 16.88 0.51
C THR A 245 6.90 17.87 -0.56
N MET A 246 6.95 17.48 -1.81
CA MET A 246 6.54 18.26 -2.98
C MET A 246 6.88 19.76 -2.84
N CYS A 247 8.18 20.07 -2.84
CA CYS A 247 8.73 21.42 -2.71
C CYS A 247 8.54 22.13 -1.36
N SER A 248 7.92 21.48 -0.37
CA SER A 248 7.86 22.00 0.99
C SER A 248 9.23 21.88 1.65
N GLN A 249 9.50 22.75 2.65
CA GLN A 249 10.72 22.73 3.46
C GLN A 249 12.02 22.98 2.66
N ARG A 250 11.94 23.39 1.39
CA ARG A 250 13.09 23.58 0.48
C ARG A 250 14.01 22.35 0.39
N THR A 251 13.44 21.16 0.50
CA THR A 251 14.18 19.91 0.37
C THR A 251 13.86 19.19 -0.93
N ASP A 252 14.89 18.61 -1.55
CA ASP A 252 14.72 17.70 -2.69
C ASP A 252 14.37 16.27 -2.26
N ASP A 253 14.53 15.94 -0.96
CA ASP A 253 14.14 14.66 -0.42
C ASP A 253 12.61 14.55 -0.38
N PRO A 254 12.01 13.62 -1.14
CA PRO A 254 10.56 13.50 -1.22
C PRO A 254 9.94 12.99 0.10
N LYS A 255 10.71 12.25 0.88
CA LYS A 255 10.28 11.52 2.07
C LYS A 255 11.48 11.30 2.99
N ASN A 256 11.38 10.39 3.96
CA ASN A 256 12.46 10.07 4.90
C ASN A 256 12.90 11.25 5.76
N SER A 257 11.95 12.07 6.14
CA SER A 257 12.20 13.27 6.94
C SER A 257 11.18 13.37 8.08
N PRO A 258 11.48 14.12 9.16
CA PRO A 258 10.56 14.32 10.28
C PRO A 258 9.45 15.33 9.98
N TYR A 259 9.39 15.84 8.76
CA TYR A 259 8.37 16.82 8.38
C TYR A 259 6.98 16.20 8.27
N SER A 260 5.95 16.96 8.60
CA SER A 260 4.56 16.51 8.54
C SER A 260 4.16 16.05 7.13
N GLU A 261 4.71 16.69 6.10
CA GLU A 261 4.47 16.32 4.70
C GLU A 261 4.95 14.92 4.35
N SER A 262 5.94 14.43 5.08
CA SER A 262 6.52 13.09 4.93
C SER A 262 5.84 12.06 5.83
N MET A 263 5.53 12.46 7.08
CA MET A 263 5.05 11.56 8.13
C MET A 263 3.53 11.46 8.24
N ASN A 264 2.80 12.56 7.94
CA ASN A 264 1.35 12.57 8.04
C ASN A 264 0.72 11.98 6.78
N ILE A 265 0.04 10.84 6.94
CA ILE A 265 -0.57 10.07 5.85
C ILE A 265 -2.09 10.04 6.00
N PRO A 266 -2.86 9.97 4.90
CA PRO A 266 -4.29 9.70 4.98
C PRO A 266 -4.54 8.32 5.58
N PHE A 267 -5.58 8.20 6.39
CA PHE A 267 -6.12 6.94 6.87
C PHE A 267 -7.64 7.05 6.93
N LEU A 268 -8.32 6.37 6.02
CA LEU A 268 -9.76 6.38 5.93
C LEU A 268 -10.30 4.97 6.13
N VAL A 269 -11.34 4.84 6.92
CA VAL A 269 -12.03 3.57 7.19
C VAL A 269 -13.51 3.73 6.86
N ARG A 270 -14.03 2.78 6.09
CA ARG A 270 -15.45 2.72 5.74
C ARG A 270 -16.01 1.35 6.09
N PHE A 271 -17.06 1.32 6.92
CA PHE A 271 -17.84 0.12 7.21
C PHE A 271 -19.31 0.52 7.38
N PRO A 272 -20.11 0.48 6.29
CA PRO A 272 -21.47 1.02 6.30
C PRO A 272 -22.37 0.38 7.36
N GLY A 273 -23.09 1.23 8.09
CA GLY A 273 -24.00 0.77 9.17
C GLY A 273 -23.30 0.32 10.45
N LYS A 274 -21.98 0.30 10.49
CA LYS A 274 -21.17 -0.07 11.66
C LYS A 274 -20.32 1.09 12.19
N ILE A 275 -19.69 1.84 11.30
CA ILE A 275 -18.88 3.00 11.63
C ILE A 275 -19.61 4.26 11.15
N GLN A 276 -19.82 5.21 12.07
CA GLN A 276 -20.43 6.49 11.72
C GLN A 276 -19.41 7.43 11.06
N PRO A 277 -19.80 8.19 10.01
CA PRO A 277 -18.91 9.16 9.37
C PRO A 277 -18.46 10.23 10.38
N ARG A 278 -17.16 10.41 10.52
CA ARG A 278 -16.55 11.48 11.31
C ARG A 278 -15.09 11.72 10.89
N VAL A 279 -14.56 12.84 11.34
CA VAL A 279 -13.11 13.10 11.36
C VAL A 279 -12.64 12.88 12.79
N ASP A 280 -11.51 12.23 12.96
CA ASP A 280 -10.95 11.88 14.26
C ASP A 280 -9.50 12.39 14.34
N ASP A 281 -9.08 12.87 15.50
CA ASP A 281 -7.73 13.32 15.79
C ASP A 281 -6.85 12.26 16.48
N LEU A 282 -7.32 11.02 16.48
CA LEU A 282 -6.60 9.88 17.04
C LEU A 282 -5.21 9.75 16.43
N LEU A 283 -4.19 9.74 17.27
CA LEU A 283 -2.82 9.46 16.85
C LEU A 283 -2.64 7.97 16.58
N LEU A 284 -2.93 7.57 15.35
CA LEU A 284 -2.72 6.22 14.86
C LEU A 284 -1.32 6.09 14.23
N SER A 285 -0.55 5.11 14.67
CA SER A 285 0.77 4.84 14.13
C SER A 285 0.78 3.64 13.18
N ALA A 286 1.80 3.49 12.35
CA ALA A 286 1.85 2.40 11.37
C ALA A 286 1.75 0.99 12.00
N PRO A 287 2.42 0.67 13.13
CA PRO A 287 2.24 -0.62 13.79
C PRO A 287 0.82 -0.88 14.32
N ASP A 288 0.03 0.18 14.59
CA ASP A 288 -1.33 0.04 15.11
C ASP A 288 -2.33 -0.42 14.03
N ILE A 289 -1.96 -0.29 12.76
CA ILE A 289 -2.88 -0.56 11.64
C ILE A 289 -3.28 -2.04 11.62
N MET A 290 -2.31 -2.96 11.65
CA MET A 290 -2.59 -4.40 11.62
C MET A 290 -3.53 -4.85 12.76
N PRO A 291 -3.22 -4.61 14.05
CA PRO A 291 -4.11 -5.04 15.13
C PRO A 291 -5.48 -4.35 15.10
N THR A 292 -5.54 -3.10 14.63
CA THR A 292 -6.82 -2.38 14.46
C THR A 292 -7.66 -3.00 13.34
N VAL A 293 -7.06 -3.36 12.20
CA VAL A 293 -7.76 -4.05 11.10
C VAL A 293 -8.30 -5.40 11.56
N LEU A 294 -7.50 -6.18 12.29
CA LEU A 294 -7.95 -7.45 12.87
C LEU A 294 -9.13 -7.23 13.82
N GLY A 295 -9.04 -6.23 14.71
CA GLY A 295 -10.13 -5.88 15.61
C GLY A 295 -11.41 -5.44 14.89
N LEU A 296 -11.30 -4.63 13.82
CA LEU A 296 -12.45 -4.22 13.00
C LEU A 296 -13.14 -5.41 12.32
N CYS A 297 -12.40 -6.48 12.04
CA CYS A 297 -12.91 -7.70 11.44
C CYS A 297 -13.31 -8.78 12.49
N GLY A 298 -13.31 -8.45 13.77
CA GLY A 298 -13.68 -9.39 14.84
C GLY A 298 -12.60 -10.42 15.19
N LEU A 299 -11.35 -10.18 14.80
CA LEU A 299 -10.20 -11.04 15.02
C LEU A 299 -9.25 -10.48 16.10
N GLY A 300 -9.76 -9.64 17.02
CA GLY A 300 -8.94 -9.02 18.07
C GLY A 300 -8.23 -10.03 18.97
N ASP A 301 -8.84 -11.17 19.26
CA ASP A 301 -8.26 -12.24 20.07
C ASP A 301 -7.17 -13.05 19.31
N SER A 302 -7.07 -12.86 18.01
CA SER A 302 -6.07 -13.51 17.15
C SER A 302 -4.85 -12.64 16.86
N ILE A 303 -4.74 -11.47 17.50
CA ILE A 303 -3.58 -10.60 17.33
C ILE A 303 -2.34 -11.32 17.88
N PRO A 304 -1.29 -11.51 17.07
CA PRO A 304 -0.08 -12.19 17.52
C PRO A 304 0.59 -11.49 18.70
N ALA A 305 1.13 -12.26 19.64
CA ALA A 305 1.77 -11.74 20.85
C ALA A 305 3.00 -10.84 20.59
N GLU A 306 3.63 -10.99 19.43
CA GLU A 306 4.79 -10.18 19.02
C GLU A 306 4.43 -8.78 18.53
N VAL A 307 3.16 -8.51 18.22
CA VAL A 307 2.67 -7.21 17.75
C VAL A 307 2.99 -6.13 18.78
N GLN A 308 3.54 -5.02 18.34
CA GLN A 308 3.89 -3.88 19.19
C GLN A 308 2.87 -2.74 19.09
N GLY A 309 2.06 -2.75 18.02
CA GLY A 309 0.97 -1.82 17.82
C GLY A 309 -0.23 -2.14 18.71
N ARG A 310 -1.16 -1.19 18.79
CA ARG A 310 -2.38 -1.28 19.63
C ARG A 310 -3.61 -1.44 18.75
N ASN A 311 -4.57 -2.17 19.24
CA ASN A 311 -5.88 -2.31 18.60
C ASN A 311 -6.79 -1.15 19.00
N PHE A 312 -7.05 -0.25 18.06
CA PHE A 312 -7.95 0.89 18.21
C PHE A 312 -9.36 0.62 17.65
N ALA A 313 -9.67 -0.59 17.19
CA ALA A 313 -10.97 -0.93 16.61
C ALA A 313 -12.17 -0.52 17.49
N PRO A 314 -12.15 -0.68 18.83
CA PRO A 314 -13.25 -0.25 19.67
C PRO A 314 -13.62 1.23 19.50
N LEU A 315 -12.65 2.13 19.30
CA LEU A 315 -12.91 3.56 19.08
C LEU A 315 -13.62 3.84 17.75
N PHE A 316 -13.50 2.98 16.75
CA PHE A 316 -14.21 3.14 15.49
C PHE A 316 -15.70 2.83 15.62
N PHE A 317 -16.07 1.93 16.53
CA PHE A 317 -17.46 1.56 16.80
C PHE A 317 -18.11 2.43 17.87
N ASP A 318 -17.35 2.85 18.88
CA ASP A 318 -17.78 3.71 19.99
C ASP A 318 -16.69 4.72 20.34
N GLU A 319 -16.92 6.01 20.09
CA GLU A 319 -15.99 7.09 20.40
C GLU A 319 -15.64 7.21 21.90
N LYS A 320 -16.50 6.67 22.75
CA LYS A 320 -16.34 6.66 24.22
C LYS A 320 -15.66 5.40 24.74
N ALA A 321 -15.29 4.47 23.85
CA ALA A 321 -14.62 3.25 24.27
C ALA A 321 -13.35 3.59 25.05
N GLU A 322 -13.17 2.97 26.20
CA GLU A 322 -11.95 3.11 27.00
C GLU A 322 -10.80 2.34 26.34
N ILE A 323 -9.88 3.07 25.79
CA ILE A 323 -8.60 2.54 25.30
C ILE A 323 -7.49 3.34 25.97
N VAL A 324 -6.46 2.64 26.43
CA VAL A 324 -5.23 3.28 26.87
C VAL A 324 -4.60 4.00 25.68
N ARG A 325 -4.86 5.32 25.60
CA ARG A 325 -4.26 6.16 24.56
C ARG A 325 -2.76 6.26 24.81
N PRO A 326 -1.93 6.31 23.76
CA PRO A 326 -0.52 6.62 23.91
C PRO A 326 -0.40 8.04 24.49
N THR A 327 0.36 8.16 25.54
CA THR A 327 0.72 9.45 26.16
C THR A 327 1.89 10.05 25.43
#